data_0e78f2f73b75b8c6d30f8b88531594a8
#
_entry.id   0e78f2f73b75b8c6d30f8b88531594a8
#
_cell.length_a   1.000
_cell.length_b   1.000
_cell.length_c   1.000
_cell.angle_alpha   90.00
_cell.angle_beta   90.00
_cell.angle_gamma   90.00
#
_symmetry.space_group_name_H-M   'P 1'
#
loop_
_entity.id
_entity.type
_entity.pdbx_description
1 polymer ?
#
loop_
_entity_poly.entity_id
_entity_poly.type
_entity_poly.pdbx_seq_one_letter_code
_entity_poly.pdbx_strand_id
1 'polypeptide(L)'
;NGSWKYIEDRGHKIRKPDGMIEHWNLILDQNELVEKTIALESEKKANQSKSDFLSRMSHDMRTPLNGIIGLMDICMKHPEDRTLVDSSRLKARVAADHLLSLINDTLEMSKLENEETKISKEDFYLPDLLHEVETIAQMMADKECITIHFMDDPYSIPYPNLTGSSLRVKQIFLNLITNSIKYNRKNGSVDCFLKEEKQSDNRVLVDVTIKDTGIGIPEEEQTRIFER
;
A
#
# COMPACT_ATOMS: atom_id res chain seq x y z
N ASN A 1 -26.75 10.17 25.74
CA ASN A 1 -25.73 10.46 24.72
C ASN A 1 -24.77 11.50 25.34
N GLY A 2 -23.71 10.99 25.98
CA GLY A 2 -22.71 11.84 26.66
C GLY A 2 -21.62 12.28 25.68
N SER A 3 -21.88 13.26 24.83
CA SER A 3 -20.81 13.94 24.10
C SER A 3 -20.14 14.95 25.05
N TRP A 4 -18.83 14.85 25.21
CA TRP A 4 -18.03 15.82 25.93
C TRP A 4 -18.04 17.15 25.16
N LYS A 5 -18.22 18.27 25.89
CA LYS A 5 -18.15 19.62 25.31
C LYS A 5 -16.97 20.35 25.90
N TYR A 6 -16.19 21.01 25.07
CA TYR A 6 -15.14 21.93 25.50
C TYR A 6 -15.77 23.27 25.83
N ILE A 7 -15.72 23.69 27.12
CA ILE A 7 -16.31 24.93 27.61
C ILE A 7 -15.21 25.72 28.28
N GLU A 8 -15.07 27.00 27.91
CA GLU A 8 -14.27 27.97 28.63
C GLU A 8 -15.17 28.82 29.47
N ASP A 9 -14.96 28.81 30.80
CA ASP A 9 -15.69 29.65 31.79
C ASP A 9 -14.81 30.86 32.14
N ARG A 10 -15.25 32.07 31.77
CA ARG A 10 -14.65 33.33 32.13
C ARG A 10 -15.59 34.09 33.04
N GLY A 11 -15.39 33.98 34.37
CA GLY A 11 -16.21 34.67 35.38
C GLY A 11 -15.64 36.01 35.76
N HIS A 12 -16.48 37.04 35.80
CA HIS A 12 -16.19 38.32 36.40
C HIS A 12 -17.04 38.57 37.65
N LYS A 13 -16.42 39.11 38.71
CA LYS A 13 -17.09 39.52 39.92
C LYS A 13 -17.14 41.02 39.95
N ILE A 14 -18.32 41.61 40.02
CA ILE A 14 -18.54 43.04 40.19
C ILE A 14 -19.17 43.29 41.55
N ARG A 15 -18.54 44.13 42.36
CA ARG A 15 -19.09 44.57 43.65
C ARG A 15 -19.88 45.86 43.43
N LYS A 16 -21.19 45.81 43.71
CA LYS A 16 -22.07 46.98 43.61
C LYS A 16 -21.88 47.92 44.82
N PRO A 17 -22.29 49.20 44.68
CA PRO A 17 -22.19 50.17 45.78
C PRO A 17 -23.00 49.80 47.02
N ASP A 18 -24.02 48.97 46.89
CA ASP A 18 -24.88 48.43 47.94
C ASP A 18 -24.26 47.22 48.68
N GLY A 19 -23.03 46.83 48.29
CA GLY A 19 -22.31 45.69 48.87
C GLY A 19 -22.65 44.33 48.26
N MET A 20 -23.64 44.25 47.36
CA MET A 20 -23.95 43.00 46.65
C MET A 20 -22.85 42.65 45.63
N ILE A 21 -22.58 41.35 45.49
CA ILE A 21 -21.63 40.82 44.50
C ILE A 21 -22.44 40.20 43.37
N GLU A 22 -22.28 40.75 42.17
CA GLU A 22 -22.88 40.20 40.95
C GLU A 22 -21.83 39.36 40.24
N HIS A 23 -22.20 38.12 39.92
CA HIS A 23 -21.36 37.19 39.18
C HIS A 23 -21.89 37.06 37.75
N TRP A 24 -21.02 37.33 36.79
CA TRP A 24 -21.28 37.07 35.38
C TRP A 24 -20.36 35.97 34.90
N ASN A 25 -20.94 34.85 34.46
CA ASN A 25 -20.20 33.76 33.82
C ASN A 25 -20.52 33.76 32.33
N LEU A 26 -19.49 33.94 31.52
CA LEU A 26 -19.59 33.78 30.07
C LEU A 26 -19.13 32.35 29.73
N ILE A 27 -20.07 31.55 29.32
CA ILE A 27 -19.79 30.19 28.85
C ILE A 27 -19.65 30.21 27.33
N LEU A 28 -18.44 29.95 26.84
CA LEU A 28 -18.15 29.86 25.40
C LEU A 28 -18.10 28.39 24.99
N ASP A 29 -18.93 28.01 24.02
CA ASP A 29 -18.84 26.71 23.39
C ASP A 29 -17.68 26.76 22.37
N GLN A 30 -16.59 26.02 22.67
CA GLN A 30 -15.40 25.95 21.83
C GLN A 30 -15.38 24.73 20.91
N ASN A 31 -16.45 23.92 20.88
CA ASN A 31 -16.47 22.68 20.10
C ASN A 31 -16.17 22.94 18.62
N GLU A 32 -16.75 23.95 18.00
CA GLU A 32 -16.50 24.30 16.60
C GLU A 32 -15.03 24.66 16.33
N LEU A 33 -14.40 25.38 17.27
CA LEU A 33 -12.99 25.76 17.16
C LEU A 33 -12.08 24.53 17.28
N VAL A 34 -12.37 23.65 18.23
CA VAL A 34 -11.62 22.40 18.45
C VAL A 34 -11.76 21.47 17.23
N GLU A 35 -12.98 21.29 16.70
CA GLU A 35 -13.23 20.47 15.51
C GLU A 35 -12.48 21.02 14.28
N LYS A 36 -12.50 22.34 14.06
CA LYS A 36 -11.74 22.99 12.99
C LYS A 36 -10.23 22.82 13.17
N THR A 37 -9.74 22.90 14.39
CA THR A 37 -8.30 22.72 14.69
C THR A 37 -7.87 21.29 14.40
N ILE A 38 -8.65 20.29 14.83
CA ILE A 38 -8.38 18.88 14.56
C ILE A 38 -8.40 18.61 13.05
N ALA A 39 -9.39 19.16 12.32
CA ALA A 39 -9.49 19.01 10.87
C ALA A 39 -8.27 19.61 10.14
N LEU A 40 -7.86 20.84 10.54
CA LEU A 40 -6.68 21.50 9.97
C LEU A 40 -5.37 20.76 10.27
N GLU A 41 -5.22 20.21 11.48
CA GLU A 41 -4.05 19.39 11.82
C GLU A 41 -4.01 18.08 11.02
N SER A 42 -5.17 17.46 10.83
CA SER A 42 -5.31 16.25 10.01
C SER A 42 -4.94 16.55 8.54
N GLU A 43 -5.48 17.63 7.97
CA GLU A 43 -5.17 18.05 6.60
C GLU A 43 -3.68 18.39 6.43
N LYS A 44 -3.09 19.10 7.42
CA LYS A 44 -1.67 19.42 7.39
C LYS A 44 -0.79 18.17 7.44
N LYS A 45 -1.14 17.18 8.27
CA LYS A 45 -0.42 15.89 8.31
C LYS A 45 -0.54 15.14 7.00
N ALA A 46 -1.73 15.09 6.40
CA ALA A 46 -1.95 14.45 5.10
C ALA A 46 -1.11 15.12 3.99
N ASN A 47 -1.09 16.46 3.95
CA ASN A 47 -0.28 17.22 2.98
C ASN A 47 1.22 17.01 3.20
N GLN A 48 1.69 16.95 4.44
CA GLN A 48 3.09 16.66 4.76
C GLN A 48 3.46 15.26 4.29
N SER A 49 2.66 14.23 4.62
CA SER A 49 2.88 12.85 4.18
C SER A 49 2.95 12.75 2.66
N LYS A 50 2.07 13.46 1.94
CA LYS A 50 2.07 13.52 0.46
C LYS A 50 3.34 14.16 -0.09
N SER A 51 3.82 15.24 0.52
CA SER A 51 5.06 15.91 0.13
C SER A 51 6.28 15.02 0.37
N ASP A 52 6.34 14.35 1.51
CA ASP A 52 7.43 13.45 1.86
C ASP A 52 7.45 12.21 0.96
N PHE A 53 6.26 11.70 0.59
CA PHE A 53 6.12 10.63 -0.40
C PHE A 53 6.67 11.03 -1.76
N LEU A 54 6.25 12.18 -2.32
CA LEU A 54 6.73 12.68 -3.61
C LEU A 54 8.25 12.93 -3.62
N SER A 55 8.79 13.43 -2.52
CA SER A 55 10.23 13.63 -2.37
C SER A 55 11.00 12.31 -2.41
N ARG A 56 10.53 11.30 -1.65
CA ARG A 56 11.12 9.95 -1.67
C ARG A 56 11.03 9.32 -3.05
N MET A 57 9.85 9.35 -3.69
CA MET A 57 9.66 8.83 -5.04
C MET A 57 10.59 9.48 -6.07
N SER A 58 10.75 10.81 -5.99
CA SER A 58 11.68 11.53 -6.87
C SER A 58 13.13 11.08 -6.68
N HIS A 59 13.54 10.83 -5.44
CA HIS A 59 14.87 10.31 -5.13
C HIS A 59 15.05 8.90 -5.69
N ASP A 60 14.07 8.02 -5.44
CA ASP A 60 14.12 6.60 -5.82
C ASP A 60 14.05 6.39 -7.33
N MET A 61 13.36 7.28 -8.06
CA MET A 61 13.38 7.31 -9.53
C MET A 61 14.69 7.87 -10.10
N ARG A 62 15.30 8.84 -9.43
CA ARG A 62 16.56 9.47 -9.89
C ARG A 62 17.74 8.50 -9.84
N THR A 63 17.80 7.64 -8.84
CA THR A 63 18.91 6.68 -8.64
C THR A 63 19.05 5.73 -9.83
N PRO A 64 18.03 4.93 -10.24
CA PRO A 64 18.15 4.07 -11.41
C PRO A 64 18.35 4.86 -12.71
N LEU A 65 17.72 6.03 -12.85
CA LEU A 65 17.88 6.88 -14.03
C LEU A 65 19.34 7.33 -14.21
N ASN A 66 19.98 7.82 -13.15
CA ASN A 66 21.40 8.19 -13.18
C ASN A 66 22.29 6.97 -13.45
N GLY A 67 21.92 5.81 -12.92
CA GLY A 67 22.60 4.54 -13.23
C GLY A 67 22.53 4.19 -14.71
N ILE A 68 21.37 4.33 -15.33
CA ILE A 68 21.19 4.09 -16.78
C ILE A 68 22.07 5.05 -17.58
N ILE A 69 22.01 6.36 -17.28
CA ILE A 69 22.81 7.39 -17.96
C ILE A 69 24.32 7.07 -17.85
N GLY A 70 24.81 6.76 -16.64
CA GLY A 70 26.22 6.42 -16.43
C GLY A 70 26.66 5.16 -17.16
N LEU A 71 25.80 4.13 -17.24
CA LEU A 71 26.09 2.91 -18.00
C LEU A 71 26.09 3.15 -19.51
N MET A 72 25.22 4.02 -20.01
CA MET A 72 25.24 4.45 -21.41
C MET A 72 26.49 5.26 -21.75
N ASP A 73 26.94 6.14 -20.86
CA ASP A 73 28.20 6.88 -21.01
C ASP A 73 29.41 5.94 -21.10
N ILE A 74 29.44 4.87 -20.30
CA ILE A 74 30.46 3.84 -20.36
C ILE A 74 30.45 3.16 -21.74
N CYS A 75 29.27 2.78 -22.25
CA CYS A 75 29.16 2.18 -23.58
C CYS A 75 29.69 3.10 -24.70
N MET A 76 29.43 4.42 -24.57
CA MET A 76 29.91 5.41 -25.56
C MET A 76 31.42 5.67 -25.49
N LYS A 77 32.00 5.62 -24.30
CA LYS A 77 33.43 5.88 -24.09
C LYS A 77 34.34 4.68 -24.44
N HIS A 78 33.80 3.47 -24.36
CA HIS A 78 34.55 2.23 -24.56
C HIS A 78 33.87 1.31 -25.59
N PRO A 79 33.56 1.78 -26.80
CA PRO A 79 32.83 1.01 -27.80
C PRO A 79 33.59 -0.25 -28.29
N GLU A 80 34.89 -0.27 -28.12
CA GLU A 80 35.78 -1.38 -28.49
C GLU A 80 35.73 -2.54 -27.48
N ASP A 81 35.39 -2.29 -26.21
CA ASP A 81 35.28 -3.35 -25.18
C ASP A 81 33.86 -3.95 -25.17
N ARG A 82 33.69 -4.96 -26.03
CA ARG A 82 32.39 -5.66 -26.17
C ARG A 82 31.90 -6.22 -24.85
N THR A 83 32.77 -6.79 -24.03
CA THR A 83 32.38 -7.39 -22.74
C THR A 83 31.85 -6.32 -21.78
N LEU A 84 32.52 -5.18 -21.68
CA LEU A 84 32.09 -4.06 -20.87
C LEU A 84 30.78 -3.47 -21.40
N VAL A 85 30.65 -3.29 -22.71
CA VAL A 85 29.46 -2.76 -23.36
C VAL A 85 28.26 -3.68 -23.12
N ASP A 86 28.38 -4.99 -23.32
CA ASP A 86 27.28 -5.93 -23.15
C ASP A 86 26.85 -6.07 -21.69
N SER A 87 27.80 -6.09 -20.74
CA SER A 87 27.51 -6.09 -19.32
C SER A 87 26.82 -4.77 -18.88
N SER A 88 27.25 -3.63 -19.41
CA SER A 88 26.66 -2.32 -19.12
C SER A 88 25.25 -2.20 -19.68
N ARG A 89 25.00 -2.71 -20.88
CA ARG A 89 23.65 -2.78 -21.49
C ARG A 89 22.69 -3.62 -20.65
N LEU A 90 23.15 -4.80 -20.19
CA LEU A 90 22.33 -5.65 -19.33
C LEU A 90 21.98 -4.95 -18.01
N LYS A 91 22.93 -4.32 -17.35
CA LYS A 91 22.72 -3.55 -16.12
C LYS A 91 21.77 -2.37 -16.35
N ALA A 92 21.94 -1.63 -17.46
CA ALA A 92 21.05 -0.52 -17.82
C ALA A 92 19.62 -1.01 -18.05
N ARG A 93 19.42 -2.18 -18.66
CA ARG A 93 18.11 -2.79 -18.84
C ARG A 93 17.46 -3.13 -17.50
N VAL A 94 18.18 -3.76 -16.58
CA VAL A 94 17.67 -4.06 -15.23
C VAL A 94 17.28 -2.78 -14.49
N ALA A 95 18.09 -1.73 -14.58
CA ALA A 95 17.76 -0.43 -13.96
C ALA A 95 16.53 0.23 -14.60
N ALA A 96 16.35 0.10 -15.91
CA ALA A 96 15.16 0.61 -16.62
C ALA A 96 13.88 -0.14 -16.22
N ASP A 97 13.95 -1.47 -16.13
CA ASP A 97 12.81 -2.30 -15.70
C ASP A 97 12.43 -1.96 -14.24
N HIS A 98 13.41 -1.71 -13.36
CA HIS A 98 13.15 -1.24 -12.00
C HIS A 98 12.50 0.15 -11.96
N LEU A 99 12.99 1.10 -12.77
CA LEU A 99 12.39 2.45 -12.86
C LEU A 99 10.95 2.38 -13.36
N LEU A 100 10.67 1.52 -14.34
CA LEU A 100 9.31 1.32 -14.85
C LEU A 100 8.37 0.77 -13.76
N SER A 101 8.85 -0.16 -12.93
CA SER A 101 8.10 -0.66 -11.77
C SER A 101 7.76 0.46 -10.80
N LEU A 102 8.73 1.30 -10.41
CA LEU A 102 8.52 2.44 -9.50
C LEU A 102 7.50 3.45 -10.06
N ILE A 103 7.54 3.71 -11.37
CA ILE A 103 6.57 4.60 -12.02
C ILE A 103 5.16 4.00 -11.95
N ASN A 104 5.01 2.71 -12.25
CA ASN A 104 3.73 2.03 -12.22
C ASN A 104 3.16 2.02 -10.79
N ASP A 105 3.97 1.71 -9.78
CA ASP A 105 3.59 1.72 -8.36
C ASP A 105 3.11 3.12 -7.93
N THR A 106 3.81 4.18 -8.37
CA THR A 106 3.44 5.57 -8.08
C THR A 106 2.13 5.98 -8.73
N LEU A 107 1.92 5.60 -10.00
CA LEU A 107 0.68 5.89 -10.72
C LEU A 107 -0.51 5.16 -10.09
N GLU A 108 -0.29 3.95 -9.62
CA GLU A 108 -1.31 3.15 -8.95
C GLU A 108 -1.69 3.77 -7.61
N MET A 109 -0.70 4.18 -6.81
CA MET A 109 -0.92 4.90 -5.56
C MET A 109 -1.72 6.18 -5.79
N SER A 110 -1.37 6.97 -6.82
CA SER A 110 -2.10 8.19 -7.18
C SER A 110 -3.56 7.92 -7.57
N LYS A 111 -3.84 6.81 -8.24
CA LYS A 111 -5.21 6.39 -8.59
C LYS A 111 -6.02 5.98 -7.35
N LEU A 112 -5.38 5.39 -6.33
CA LEU A 112 -6.03 5.01 -5.07
C LEU A 112 -6.35 6.21 -4.18
N GLU A 113 -5.52 7.28 -4.23
CA GLU A 113 -5.75 8.52 -3.46
C GLU A 113 -6.88 9.38 -4.03
N ASN A 114 -7.07 9.36 -5.33
CA ASN A 114 -8.21 10.02 -5.94
C ASN A 114 -9.45 9.14 -5.73
N GLU A 115 -10.34 9.53 -4.83
CA GLU A 115 -11.60 8.86 -4.48
C GLU A 115 -12.53 8.56 -5.68
N GLU A 116 -12.16 8.98 -6.88
CA GLU A 116 -12.85 8.68 -8.13
C GLU A 116 -12.74 7.22 -8.57
N THR A 117 -11.90 6.42 -7.94
CA THR A 117 -11.89 4.98 -8.22
C THR A 117 -13.10 4.32 -7.58
N LYS A 118 -14.28 4.49 -8.19
CA LYS A 118 -15.44 3.65 -7.90
C LYS A 118 -14.97 2.22 -8.02
N ILE A 119 -14.86 1.53 -6.87
CA ILE A 119 -14.58 0.10 -6.87
C ILE A 119 -15.68 -0.52 -7.73
N SER A 120 -15.31 -1.06 -8.90
CA SER A 120 -16.26 -1.77 -9.75
C SER A 120 -16.86 -2.90 -8.94
N LYS A 121 -18.18 -2.95 -8.89
CA LYS A 121 -18.90 -4.08 -8.33
C LYS A 121 -19.39 -4.91 -9.51
N GLU A 122 -18.67 -5.96 -9.81
CA GLU A 122 -18.99 -6.92 -10.85
C GLU A 122 -19.06 -8.32 -10.25
N ASP A 123 -19.87 -9.16 -10.84
CA ASP A 123 -19.93 -10.56 -10.47
C ASP A 123 -18.76 -11.28 -11.15
N PHE A 124 -18.01 -12.05 -10.38
CA PHE A 124 -16.89 -12.82 -10.90
C PHE A 124 -16.82 -14.22 -10.27
N TYR A 125 -16.20 -15.14 -10.99
CA TYR A 125 -15.98 -16.50 -10.53
C TYR A 125 -14.57 -16.61 -9.94
N LEU A 126 -14.48 -16.80 -8.61
CA LEU A 126 -13.21 -16.82 -7.89
C LEU A 126 -12.23 -17.89 -8.38
N PRO A 127 -12.65 -19.13 -8.71
CA PRO A 127 -11.74 -20.14 -9.27
C PRO A 127 -11.04 -19.71 -10.55
N ASP A 128 -11.73 -19.04 -11.47
CA ASP A 128 -11.11 -18.56 -12.72
C ASP A 128 -10.05 -17.50 -12.43
N LEU A 129 -10.34 -16.57 -11.51
CA LEU A 129 -9.39 -15.55 -11.07
C LEU A 129 -8.15 -16.19 -10.44
N LEU A 130 -8.34 -17.19 -9.57
CA LEU A 130 -7.22 -17.90 -8.92
C LEU A 130 -6.38 -18.66 -9.94
N HIS A 131 -6.99 -19.29 -10.94
CA HIS A 131 -6.27 -19.99 -12.01
C HIS A 131 -5.42 -19.04 -12.85
N GLU A 132 -5.91 -17.83 -13.12
CA GLU A 132 -5.11 -16.79 -13.78
C GLU A 132 -3.92 -16.35 -12.91
N VAL A 133 -4.15 -16.15 -11.60
CA VAL A 133 -3.09 -15.82 -10.65
C VAL A 133 -2.05 -16.93 -10.58
N GLU A 134 -2.47 -18.17 -10.46
CA GLU A 134 -1.60 -19.37 -10.45
C GLU A 134 -0.72 -19.43 -11.68
N THR A 135 -1.32 -19.25 -12.87
CA THR A 135 -0.58 -19.27 -14.14
C THR A 135 0.52 -18.22 -14.19
N ILE A 136 0.20 -16.97 -13.78
CA ILE A 136 1.17 -15.87 -13.75
C ILE A 136 2.26 -16.14 -12.72
N ALA A 137 1.86 -16.57 -11.52
CA ALA A 137 2.75 -16.85 -10.41
C ALA A 137 3.75 -17.97 -10.73
N GLN A 138 3.28 -19.05 -11.37
CA GLN A 138 4.13 -20.15 -11.81
C GLN A 138 5.20 -19.70 -12.80
N MET A 139 4.81 -18.90 -13.82
CA MET A 139 5.77 -18.35 -14.80
C MET A 139 6.86 -17.49 -14.11
N MET A 140 6.50 -16.75 -13.07
CA MET A 140 7.45 -15.92 -12.32
C MET A 140 8.36 -16.76 -11.43
N ALA A 141 7.79 -17.75 -10.74
CA ALA A 141 8.51 -18.66 -9.85
C ALA A 141 9.54 -19.52 -10.62
N ASP A 142 9.17 -20.03 -11.80
CA ASP A 142 10.06 -20.80 -12.67
C ASP A 142 11.29 -19.98 -13.09
N LYS A 143 11.10 -18.72 -13.42
CA LYS A 143 12.17 -17.79 -13.82
C LYS A 143 13.18 -17.55 -12.70
N GLU A 144 12.73 -17.53 -11.45
CA GLU A 144 13.57 -17.28 -10.27
C GLU A 144 14.01 -18.59 -9.56
N CYS A 145 13.69 -19.74 -10.13
CA CYS A 145 13.96 -21.07 -9.55
C CYS A 145 13.32 -21.24 -8.15
N ILE A 146 12.10 -20.75 -7.97
CA ILE A 146 11.29 -20.89 -6.76
C ILE A 146 10.21 -21.94 -7.02
N THR A 147 9.94 -22.79 -6.04
CA THR A 147 8.81 -23.71 -6.10
C THR A 147 7.58 -23.05 -5.51
N ILE A 148 6.46 -23.01 -6.26
CA ILE A 148 5.21 -22.47 -5.74
C ILE A 148 4.18 -23.60 -5.62
N HIS A 149 3.43 -23.63 -4.53
CA HIS A 149 2.37 -24.59 -4.27
C HIS A 149 1.07 -23.86 -3.95
N PHE A 150 0.04 -24.18 -4.68
CA PHE A 150 -1.33 -23.83 -4.34
C PHE A 150 -1.94 -25.04 -3.63
N MET A 151 -2.15 -24.93 -2.32
CA MET A 151 -2.47 -26.06 -1.44
C MET A 151 -3.93 -26.48 -1.51
N ASP A 152 -4.80 -25.58 -2.00
CA ASP A 152 -6.23 -25.81 -2.12
C ASP A 152 -6.59 -25.93 -3.62
N ASP A 153 -7.49 -26.86 -3.94
CA ASP A 153 -8.05 -26.96 -5.27
C ASP A 153 -8.99 -25.77 -5.53
N PRO A 154 -8.66 -24.85 -6.46
CA PRO A 154 -9.49 -23.69 -6.76
C PRO A 154 -10.94 -24.04 -7.10
N TYR A 155 -11.18 -25.22 -7.65
CA TYR A 155 -12.53 -25.67 -8.05
C TYR A 155 -13.33 -26.32 -6.91
N SER A 156 -12.73 -26.54 -5.74
CA SER A 156 -13.43 -27.04 -4.55
C SER A 156 -13.90 -25.93 -3.60
N ILE A 157 -13.89 -24.67 -4.04
CA ILE A 157 -14.26 -23.48 -3.27
C ILE A 157 -15.77 -23.49 -2.98
N PRO A 158 -16.20 -23.39 -1.71
CA PRO A 158 -17.63 -23.47 -1.34
C PRO A 158 -18.49 -22.30 -1.86
N TYR A 159 -17.91 -21.11 -1.99
CA TYR A 159 -18.61 -19.89 -2.41
C TYR A 159 -17.93 -19.23 -3.60
N PRO A 160 -17.99 -19.86 -4.80
CA PRO A 160 -17.14 -19.46 -5.94
C PRO A 160 -17.62 -18.18 -6.63
N ASN A 161 -18.90 -17.81 -6.50
CA ASN A 161 -19.46 -16.63 -7.13
C ASN A 161 -19.44 -15.45 -6.15
N LEU A 162 -18.62 -14.47 -6.45
CA LEU A 162 -18.45 -13.27 -5.62
C LEU A 162 -18.82 -12.01 -6.39
N THR A 163 -19.23 -10.97 -5.66
CA THR A 163 -19.47 -9.64 -6.20
C THR A 163 -18.42 -8.68 -5.63
N GLY A 164 -17.65 -8.05 -6.50
CA GLY A 164 -16.57 -7.12 -6.11
C GLY A 164 -15.74 -6.67 -7.30
N SER A 165 -14.54 -6.18 -7.05
CA SER A 165 -13.58 -5.84 -8.11
C SER A 165 -12.59 -6.99 -8.31
N SER A 166 -12.84 -7.82 -9.32
CA SER A 166 -11.96 -8.94 -9.72
C SER A 166 -10.52 -8.46 -9.96
N LEU A 167 -10.37 -7.31 -10.64
CA LEU A 167 -9.08 -6.69 -10.92
C LEU A 167 -8.30 -6.37 -9.63
N ARG A 168 -8.97 -5.80 -8.61
CA ARG A 168 -8.31 -5.45 -7.34
C ARG A 168 -7.94 -6.69 -6.52
N VAL A 169 -8.83 -7.67 -6.51
CA VAL A 169 -8.54 -8.95 -5.86
C VAL A 169 -7.32 -9.61 -6.50
N LYS A 170 -7.30 -9.74 -7.82
CA LYS A 170 -6.15 -10.28 -8.57
C LYS A 170 -4.86 -9.54 -8.26
N GLN A 171 -4.91 -8.21 -8.21
CA GLN A 171 -3.77 -7.36 -7.90
C GLN A 171 -3.20 -7.60 -6.50
N ILE A 172 -4.07 -7.75 -5.48
CA ILE A 172 -3.63 -8.07 -4.11
C ILE A 172 -2.89 -9.41 -4.09
N PHE A 173 -3.45 -10.45 -4.72
CA PHE A 173 -2.78 -11.75 -4.82
C PHE A 173 -1.42 -11.66 -5.50
N LEU A 174 -1.36 -11.02 -6.67
CA LEU A 174 -0.13 -10.91 -7.43
C LEU A 174 0.94 -10.10 -6.66
N ASN A 175 0.57 -9.01 -5.99
CA ASN A 175 1.51 -8.22 -5.19
C ASN A 175 2.13 -9.03 -4.05
N LEU A 176 1.34 -9.81 -3.34
CA LEU A 176 1.84 -10.65 -2.25
C LEU A 176 2.74 -11.78 -2.76
N ILE A 177 2.29 -12.49 -3.81
CA ILE A 177 3.03 -13.61 -4.39
C ILE A 177 4.34 -13.13 -5.04
N THR A 178 4.32 -12.01 -5.77
CA THR A 178 5.54 -11.45 -6.38
C THR A 178 6.55 -11.02 -5.33
N ASN A 179 6.10 -10.46 -4.21
CA ASN A 179 6.99 -10.15 -3.09
C ASN A 179 7.59 -11.42 -2.48
N SER A 180 6.77 -12.46 -2.28
CA SER A 180 7.23 -13.76 -1.76
C SER A 180 8.23 -14.47 -2.69
N ILE A 181 8.11 -14.29 -4.00
CA ILE A 181 9.09 -14.79 -4.98
C ILE A 181 10.36 -13.92 -4.97
N LYS A 182 10.22 -12.60 -5.06
CA LYS A 182 11.33 -11.64 -5.18
C LYS A 182 12.26 -11.65 -3.97
N TYR A 183 11.72 -11.78 -2.77
CA TYR A 183 12.48 -11.77 -1.52
C TYR A 183 12.75 -13.18 -0.98
N ASN A 184 12.55 -14.19 -1.81
CA ASN A 184 12.84 -15.58 -1.46
C ASN A 184 14.34 -15.90 -1.53
N ARG A 185 14.69 -17.05 -0.97
CA ARG A 185 16.02 -17.65 -1.11
C ARG A 185 16.05 -18.46 -2.40
N LYS A 186 17.22 -18.62 -2.99
CA LYS A 186 17.40 -19.47 -4.16
C LYS A 186 16.94 -20.90 -3.85
N ASN A 187 16.16 -21.49 -4.73
CA ASN A 187 15.51 -22.81 -4.55
C ASN A 187 14.59 -22.87 -3.32
N GLY A 188 14.02 -21.74 -2.90
CA GLY A 188 13.01 -21.68 -1.87
C GLY A 188 11.62 -22.05 -2.36
N SER A 189 10.62 -21.92 -1.48
CA SER A 189 9.22 -22.20 -1.81
C SER A 189 8.30 -21.07 -1.39
N VAL A 190 7.12 -21.04 -2.01
CA VAL A 190 5.97 -20.21 -1.66
C VAL A 190 4.75 -21.13 -1.61
N ASP A 191 4.09 -21.19 -0.45
CA ASP A 191 2.88 -21.97 -0.26
C ASP A 191 1.69 -21.02 -0.09
N CYS A 192 0.66 -21.21 -0.92
CA CYS A 192 -0.56 -20.41 -0.93
C CYS A 192 -1.73 -21.23 -0.42
N PHE A 193 -2.46 -20.71 0.59
CA PHE A 193 -3.64 -21.33 1.17
C PHE A 193 -4.81 -20.36 1.04
N LEU A 194 -6.00 -20.90 0.80
CA LEU A 194 -7.24 -20.16 0.73
C LEU A 194 -8.29 -20.85 1.60
N LYS A 195 -8.97 -20.07 2.43
CA LYS A 195 -10.09 -20.53 3.26
C LYS A 195 -11.24 -19.57 3.11
N GLU A 196 -12.43 -20.12 2.92
CA GLU A 196 -13.68 -19.35 2.90
C GLU A 196 -14.51 -19.63 4.14
N GLU A 197 -15.11 -18.58 4.69
CA GLU A 197 -16.04 -18.67 5.81
C GLU A 197 -17.25 -17.79 5.53
N LYS A 198 -18.44 -18.43 5.59
CA LYS A 198 -19.69 -17.71 5.45
C LYS A 198 -19.92 -16.81 6.66
N GLN A 199 -20.06 -15.52 6.39
CA GLN A 199 -20.45 -14.53 7.39
C GLN A 199 -21.98 -14.32 7.37
N SER A 200 -22.49 -13.56 8.35
CA SER A 200 -23.87 -13.06 8.32
C SER A 200 -24.07 -12.13 7.10
N ASP A 201 -25.32 -11.95 6.66
CA ASP A 201 -25.71 -10.95 5.65
C ASP A 201 -25.18 -11.18 4.22
N ASN A 202 -25.17 -12.43 3.77
CA ASN A 202 -24.77 -12.78 2.40
C ASN A 202 -23.34 -12.35 2.04
N ARG A 203 -22.42 -12.33 3.03
CA ARG A 203 -20.99 -12.06 2.87
C ARG A 203 -20.19 -13.34 3.09
N VAL A 204 -19.08 -13.42 2.38
CA VAL A 204 -18.07 -14.46 2.56
C VAL A 204 -16.77 -13.79 2.96
N LEU A 205 -16.14 -14.28 4.02
CA LEU A 205 -14.75 -13.95 4.35
C LEU A 205 -13.85 -14.89 3.55
N VAL A 206 -13.00 -14.33 2.73
CA VAL A 206 -11.95 -15.07 2.02
C VAL A 206 -10.64 -14.78 2.72
N ASP A 207 -10.10 -15.79 3.41
CA ASP A 207 -8.82 -15.72 4.11
C ASP A 207 -7.74 -16.35 3.21
N VAL A 208 -6.71 -15.58 2.94
CA VAL A 208 -5.61 -15.98 2.07
C VAL A 208 -4.31 -15.92 2.87
N THR A 209 -3.65 -17.05 2.99
CA THR A 209 -2.35 -17.16 3.64
C THR A 209 -1.29 -17.47 2.58
N ILE A 210 -0.26 -16.63 2.49
CA ILE A 210 0.91 -16.84 1.64
C ILE A 210 2.12 -16.99 2.55
N LYS A 211 2.79 -18.12 2.45
CA LYS A 211 3.96 -18.44 3.27
C LYS A 211 5.17 -18.68 2.38
N ASP A 212 6.23 -17.95 2.62
CA ASP A 212 7.48 -18.09 1.88
C ASP A 212 8.64 -18.55 2.77
N THR A 213 9.69 -19.02 2.14
CA THR A 213 10.96 -19.40 2.78
C THR A 213 12.03 -18.34 2.63
N GLY A 214 11.63 -17.09 2.38
CA GLY A 214 12.50 -15.98 2.08
C GLY A 214 13.37 -15.47 3.23
N ILE A 215 13.85 -14.24 3.05
CA ILE A 215 14.71 -13.57 4.04
C ILE A 215 13.95 -13.12 5.29
N GLY A 216 12.61 -13.09 5.24
CA GLY A 216 11.77 -12.55 6.30
C GLY A 216 11.83 -11.03 6.44
N ILE A 217 11.03 -10.50 7.35
CA ILE A 217 10.96 -9.07 7.68
C ILE A 217 11.34 -8.92 9.15
N PRO A 218 12.38 -8.12 9.49
CA PRO A 218 12.76 -7.85 10.88
C PRO A 218 11.56 -7.31 11.68
N GLU A 219 11.45 -7.70 12.95
CA GLU A 219 10.29 -7.35 13.78
C GLU A 219 10.06 -5.84 13.88
N GLU A 220 11.13 -5.06 13.95
CA GLU A 220 11.11 -3.59 13.96
C GLU A 220 10.58 -2.95 12.67
N GLU A 221 10.64 -3.67 11.55
CA GLU A 221 10.14 -3.19 10.24
C GLU A 221 8.70 -3.64 9.97
N GLN A 222 8.20 -4.67 10.66
CA GLN A 222 6.87 -5.26 10.39
C GLN A 222 5.72 -4.27 10.58
N THR A 223 5.82 -3.33 11.52
CA THR A 223 4.84 -2.28 11.71
C THR A 223 4.89 -1.23 10.60
N ARG A 224 6.09 -0.99 10.04
CA ARG A 224 6.34 0.07 9.04
C ARG A 224 5.96 -0.32 7.62
N ILE A 225 5.93 -1.60 7.28
CA ILE A 225 5.60 -2.06 5.91
C ILE A 225 4.17 -1.70 5.47
N PHE A 226 3.27 -1.38 6.41
CA PHE A 226 1.90 -0.95 6.14
C PHE A 226 1.69 0.55 6.41
N GLU A 227 2.72 1.28 6.87
CA GLU A 227 2.68 2.73 7.03
C GLU A 227 2.91 3.41 5.67
N ARG A 228 2.23 4.56 5.48
CA ARG A 228 2.37 5.37 4.26
C ARG A 228 3.58 6.30 4.32
#